data_f3bf91f030d8e0024b4a46242f304f2c
#
_entry.id   f3bf91f030d8e0024b4a46242f304f2c
#
_cell.length_a   1.000
_cell.length_b   1.000
_cell.length_c   1.000
_cell.angle_alpha   90.00
_cell.angle_beta   90.00
_cell.angle_gamma   90.00
#
_symmetry.space_group_name_H-M   'P 1'
#
loop_
_entity.id
_entity.type
_entity.pdbx_description
1 polymer ?
#
loop_
_entity_poly.entity_id
_entity_poly.type
_entity_poly.pdbx_seq_one_letter_code
_entity_poly.pdbx_strand_id
1 'polypeptide(L)'
;MTGQVLILGGGLAGLTAALHLATDGYSVTVLEQADQVGGLLRHGPPPILLEAHSATWSLLSDLGHESATRQRRHTRLEFLQADGARVQFLHLPLPSPLNTLLGTTLFQGLSMRDRWHLLSFLERTWEQDPPLPNDLDTRAADEWLTSIGQSEHARHGVWNSLARLLLGAALPLVSAGLFMRTLRRCFLTGARATKLIIPPHGVDTFLLAPLKARLDQLGVQFRQPATVSQLHFAQHRMTGVELTDRSRLTADWYIAALPHHRLTSLLPERVVTHFAYFQQLSRLCDSSMLVVRLHLDRPADQTQLILLEGKTFHWMIRHADESRHNHASVIWATAVGEPGLLPHAQDDLIRLALDDVAATFPTQTSAPHVLDAEILRLPSAMLAARPGAQHFRPLSTSPFTNLFVAGAWTDTGWPANLESAILSGRRCATALTALQQRAQS
;
A
#
# COMPACT_ATOMS: atom_id res chain seq x y z
N MET A 1 -10.02 28.74 -20.19
CA MET A 1 -8.84 27.87 -20.25
C MET A 1 -8.67 27.26 -18.86
N THR A 2 -8.62 25.95 -18.77
CA THR A 2 -8.27 25.23 -17.55
C THR A 2 -6.82 25.59 -17.20
N GLY A 3 -6.52 25.93 -15.93
CA GLY A 3 -5.23 26.46 -15.49
C GLY A 3 -4.07 25.47 -15.59
N GLN A 4 -2.86 25.96 -15.30
CA GLN A 4 -1.65 25.16 -15.24
C GLN A 4 -1.51 24.48 -13.87
N VAL A 5 -1.19 23.20 -13.84
CA VAL A 5 -1.00 22.40 -12.62
C VAL A 5 0.42 21.84 -12.57
N LEU A 6 1.12 22.09 -11.49
CA LEU A 6 2.42 21.52 -11.20
C LEU A 6 2.31 20.46 -10.10
N ILE A 7 2.67 19.21 -10.42
CA ILE A 7 2.63 18.08 -9.50
C ILE A 7 4.06 17.73 -9.07
N LEU A 8 4.30 17.75 -7.76
CA LEU A 8 5.59 17.44 -7.16
C LEU A 8 5.60 15.97 -6.72
N GLY A 9 6.27 15.12 -7.48
CA GLY A 9 6.39 13.68 -7.27
C GLY A 9 5.60 12.85 -8.28
N GLY A 10 6.32 12.01 -9.02
CA GLY A 10 5.81 11.06 -10.01
C GLY A 10 5.45 9.68 -9.42
N GLY A 11 5.13 9.62 -8.12
CA GLY A 11 4.56 8.41 -7.51
C GLY A 11 3.10 8.18 -7.92
N LEU A 12 2.51 7.04 -7.57
CA LEU A 12 1.17 6.65 -8.01
C LEU A 12 0.09 7.70 -7.69
N ALA A 13 0.16 8.35 -6.53
CA ALA A 13 -0.80 9.41 -6.17
C ALA A 13 -0.68 10.62 -7.11
N GLY A 14 0.54 11.07 -7.42
CA GLY A 14 0.78 12.16 -8.36
C GLY A 14 0.35 11.81 -9.79
N LEU A 15 0.69 10.61 -10.27
CA LEU A 15 0.29 10.15 -11.60
C LEU A 15 -1.23 10.00 -11.73
N THR A 16 -1.92 9.54 -10.66
CA THR A 16 -3.38 9.46 -10.65
C THR A 16 -4.02 10.85 -10.67
N ALA A 17 -3.49 11.80 -9.89
CA ALA A 17 -3.95 13.19 -9.95
C ALA A 17 -3.73 13.80 -11.35
N ALA A 18 -2.55 13.55 -11.96
CA ALA A 18 -2.24 13.99 -13.32
C ALA A 18 -3.23 13.44 -14.34
N LEU A 19 -3.59 12.15 -14.24
CA LEU A 19 -4.55 11.52 -15.16
C LEU A 19 -5.90 12.21 -15.13
N HIS A 20 -6.46 12.42 -13.94
CA HIS A 20 -7.78 13.03 -13.79
C HIS A 20 -7.77 14.50 -14.26
N LEU A 21 -6.77 15.28 -13.85
CA LEU A 21 -6.68 16.69 -14.23
C LEU A 21 -6.43 16.89 -15.74
N ALA A 22 -5.56 16.07 -16.33
CA ALA A 22 -5.34 16.13 -17.77
C ALA A 22 -6.59 15.70 -18.56
N THR A 23 -7.36 14.73 -18.05
CA THR A 23 -8.66 14.33 -18.63
C THR A 23 -9.68 15.48 -18.55
N ASP A 24 -9.66 16.27 -17.45
CA ASP A 24 -10.49 17.46 -17.26
C ASP A 24 -9.97 18.67 -18.05
N GLY A 25 -8.88 18.54 -18.85
CA GLY A 25 -8.34 19.54 -19.75
C GLY A 25 -7.37 20.54 -19.12
N TYR A 26 -6.81 20.25 -17.94
CA TYR A 26 -5.72 21.06 -17.36
C TYR A 26 -4.39 20.80 -18.07
N SER A 27 -3.53 21.84 -18.13
CA SER A 27 -2.14 21.68 -18.54
C SER A 27 -1.32 21.18 -17.35
N VAL A 28 -0.89 19.92 -17.37
CA VAL A 28 -0.24 19.27 -16.24
C VAL A 28 1.24 19.03 -16.49
N THR A 29 2.08 19.43 -15.52
CA THR A 29 3.51 19.10 -15.48
C THR A 29 3.80 18.31 -14.20
N VAL A 30 4.46 17.15 -14.33
CA VAL A 30 4.90 16.30 -13.22
C VAL A 30 6.41 16.41 -13.06
N LEU A 31 6.85 16.72 -11.83
CA LEU A 31 8.27 16.71 -11.44
C LEU A 31 8.60 15.41 -10.73
N GLU A 32 9.64 14.72 -11.16
CA GLU A 32 10.13 13.49 -10.51
C GLU A 32 11.65 13.59 -10.33
N GLN A 33 12.13 13.25 -9.13
CA GLN A 33 13.56 13.27 -8.80
C GLN A 33 14.37 12.13 -9.44
N ALA A 34 13.72 10.99 -9.68
CA ALA A 34 14.33 9.84 -10.34
C ALA A 34 14.22 9.95 -11.87
N ASP A 35 15.01 9.16 -12.58
CA ASP A 35 14.97 9.08 -14.04
C ASP A 35 13.65 8.47 -14.57
N GLN A 36 12.87 7.84 -13.71
CA GLN A 36 11.62 7.18 -14.07
C GLN A 36 10.55 7.41 -13.00
N VAL A 37 9.31 7.64 -13.45
CA VAL A 37 8.14 7.76 -12.56
C VAL A 37 7.72 6.39 -12.00
N GLY A 38 6.91 6.39 -10.93
CA GLY A 38 6.38 5.18 -10.29
C GLY A 38 6.69 5.10 -8.79
N GLY A 39 7.72 5.84 -8.34
CA GLY A 39 8.09 5.90 -6.92
C GLY A 39 8.40 4.52 -6.33
N LEU A 40 7.94 4.27 -5.09
CA LEU A 40 8.19 3.01 -4.37
C LEU A 40 7.66 1.76 -5.09
N LEU A 41 6.61 1.88 -5.91
CA LEU A 41 6.04 0.73 -6.60
C LEU A 41 7.01 0.09 -7.59
N ARG A 42 7.90 0.86 -8.17
CA ARG A 42 8.86 0.37 -9.17
C ARG A 42 9.87 -0.60 -8.59
N HIS A 43 10.22 -0.43 -7.34
CA HIS A 43 11.28 -1.19 -6.67
C HIS A 43 10.73 -2.22 -5.67
N GLY A 44 9.45 -2.15 -5.31
CA GLY A 44 8.82 -3.02 -4.32
C GLY A 44 8.48 -4.43 -4.83
N PRO A 45 8.04 -5.32 -3.92
CA PRO A 45 7.50 -6.62 -4.31
C PRO A 45 6.23 -6.46 -5.16
N PRO A 46 5.80 -7.49 -5.88
CA PRO A 46 4.55 -7.45 -6.63
C PRO A 46 3.40 -7.01 -5.72
N PRO A 47 2.56 -6.05 -6.16
CA PRO A 47 1.46 -5.58 -5.33
C PRO A 47 0.40 -6.67 -5.18
N ILE A 48 -0.16 -6.76 -3.98
CA ILE A 48 -1.27 -7.65 -3.67
C ILE A 48 -2.56 -6.87 -3.88
N LEU A 49 -3.29 -7.22 -4.94
CA LEU A 49 -4.57 -6.60 -5.26
C LEU A 49 -5.71 -7.36 -4.60
N LEU A 50 -6.61 -6.62 -3.97
CA LEU A 50 -7.84 -7.13 -3.40
C LEU A 50 -9.03 -6.69 -4.28
N GLU A 51 -10.04 -7.50 -4.39
CA GLU A 51 -11.27 -7.11 -5.09
C GLU A 51 -11.94 -5.88 -4.42
N ALA A 52 -11.68 -5.66 -3.14
CA ALA A 52 -12.13 -4.50 -2.38
C ALA A 52 -11.42 -3.18 -2.78
N HIS A 53 -10.33 -3.23 -3.54
CA HIS A 53 -9.60 -2.06 -4.01
C HIS A 53 -10.30 -1.38 -5.19
N SER A 54 -11.45 -0.75 -4.94
CA SER A 54 -12.34 -0.23 -5.97
C SER A 54 -11.71 0.87 -6.84
N ALA A 55 -10.90 1.75 -6.26
CA ALA A 55 -10.23 2.81 -7.02
C ALA A 55 -9.12 2.23 -7.91
N THR A 56 -8.43 1.18 -7.46
CA THR A 56 -7.46 0.46 -8.26
C THR A 56 -8.11 -0.20 -9.47
N TRP A 57 -9.25 -0.88 -9.28
CA TRP A 57 -9.98 -1.50 -10.37
C TRP A 57 -10.55 -0.46 -11.36
N SER A 58 -11.05 0.66 -10.86
CA SER A 58 -11.47 1.77 -11.72
C SER A 58 -10.31 2.29 -12.57
N LEU A 59 -9.13 2.53 -11.97
CA LEU A 59 -7.95 2.97 -12.70
C LEU A 59 -7.53 1.96 -13.77
N LEU A 60 -7.51 0.66 -13.44
CA LEU A 60 -7.19 -0.40 -14.41
C LEU A 60 -8.22 -0.47 -15.55
N SER A 61 -9.48 -0.20 -15.27
CA SER A 61 -10.55 -0.09 -16.27
C SER A 61 -10.30 1.08 -17.23
N ASP A 62 -9.98 2.25 -16.68
CA ASP A 62 -9.68 3.47 -17.46
C ASP A 62 -8.45 3.28 -18.36
N LEU A 63 -7.54 2.38 -17.97
CA LEU A 63 -6.36 1.99 -18.75
C LEU A 63 -6.60 0.81 -19.70
N GLY A 64 -7.80 0.21 -19.71
CA GLY A 64 -8.14 -0.96 -20.53
C GLY A 64 -7.54 -2.29 -20.02
N HIS A 65 -6.99 -2.34 -18.81
CA HIS A 65 -6.30 -3.50 -18.24
C HIS A 65 -7.10 -4.30 -17.21
N GLU A 66 -8.33 -3.87 -16.87
CA GLU A 66 -9.15 -4.50 -15.84
C GLU A 66 -9.46 -5.97 -16.16
N SER A 67 -9.99 -6.25 -17.35
CA SER A 67 -10.40 -7.59 -17.75
C SER A 67 -9.23 -8.57 -17.77
N ALA A 68 -8.09 -8.17 -18.34
CA ALA A 68 -6.89 -8.98 -18.37
C ALA A 68 -6.36 -9.31 -16.96
N THR A 69 -6.49 -8.37 -16.03
CA THR A 69 -6.06 -8.57 -14.64
C THR A 69 -7.06 -9.44 -13.86
N ARG A 70 -8.38 -9.25 -14.06
CA ARG A 70 -9.42 -10.05 -13.38
C ARG A 70 -9.52 -11.50 -13.86
N GLN A 71 -9.14 -11.80 -15.09
CA GLN A 71 -9.14 -13.17 -15.64
C GLN A 71 -8.03 -14.05 -15.07
N ARG A 72 -7.06 -13.46 -14.36
CA ARG A 72 -5.97 -14.23 -13.76
C ARG A 72 -6.46 -15.11 -12.61
N ARG A 73 -5.78 -16.22 -12.39
CA ARG A 73 -6.11 -17.14 -11.29
C ARG A 73 -5.97 -16.42 -9.95
N HIS A 74 -6.96 -16.60 -9.08
CA HIS A 74 -6.89 -16.07 -7.73
C HIS A 74 -5.77 -16.74 -6.95
N THR A 75 -4.94 -15.92 -6.32
CA THR A 75 -3.89 -16.39 -5.42
C THR A 75 -4.53 -16.85 -4.11
N ARG A 76 -4.15 -18.04 -3.65
CA ARG A 76 -4.60 -18.57 -2.38
C ARG A 76 -3.82 -17.90 -1.25
N LEU A 77 -4.52 -17.56 -0.17
CA LEU A 77 -3.90 -17.05 1.04
C LEU A 77 -3.58 -18.25 1.95
N GLU A 78 -2.31 -18.55 2.09
CA GLU A 78 -1.80 -19.62 2.93
C GLU A 78 -1.07 -19.06 4.15
N PHE A 79 -1.12 -19.78 5.26
CA PHE A 79 -0.39 -19.47 6.48
C PHE A 79 0.49 -20.67 6.82
N LEU A 80 1.76 -20.44 7.06
CA LEU A 80 2.68 -21.39 7.67
C LEU A 80 2.77 -21.06 9.14
N GLN A 81 2.27 -21.95 9.98
CA GLN A 81 2.28 -21.81 11.43
C GLN A 81 3.65 -22.17 12.02
N ALA A 82 3.93 -21.76 13.25
CA ALA A 82 5.21 -21.99 13.91
C ALA A 82 5.57 -23.47 14.06
N ASP A 83 4.56 -24.35 14.19
CA ASP A 83 4.71 -25.80 14.24
C ASP A 83 4.95 -26.47 12.87
N GLY A 84 4.98 -25.67 11.78
CA GLY A 84 5.13 -26.15 10.42
C GLY A 84 3.82 -26.53 9.73
N ALA A 85 2.68 -26.45 10.42
CA ALA A 85 1.38 -26.71 9.80
C ALA A 85 1.03 -25.64 8.77
N ARG A 86 0.43 -26.08 7.65
CA ARG A 86 -0.09 -25.16 6.61
C ARG A 86 -1.59 -25.11 6.69
N VAL A 87 -2.11 -23.90 6.83
CA VAL A 87 -3.55 -23.65 6.83
C VAL A 87 -3.88 -22.67 5.72
N GLN A 88 -5.04 -22.86 5.10
CA GLN A 88 -5.47 -22.06 3.96
C GLN A 88 -6.83 -21.45 4.26
N PHE A 89 -6.96 -20.15 3.97
CA PHE A 89 -8.26 -19.51 3.99
C PHE A 89 -9.01 -19.85 2.71
N LEU A 90 -10.18 -20.51 2.87
CA LEU A 90 -11.01 -20.94 1.76
C LEU A 90 -11.96 -19.82 1.36
N HIS A 91 -11.80 -19.34 0.12
CA HIS A 91 -12.79 -18.46 -0.50
C HIS A 91 -13.93 -19.30 -1.07
N LEU A 92 -15.12 -19.19 -0.47
CA LEU A 92 -16.30 -19.88 -0.95
C LEU A 92 -17.09 -18.99 -1.92
N PRO A 93 -17.58 -19.50 -3.06
CA PRO A 93 -18.34 -18.75 -4.04
C PRO A 93 -19.80 -18.51 -3.60
N LEU A 94 -19.98 -18.00 -2.39
CA LEU A 94 -21.26 -17.70 -1.78
C LEU A 94 -21.47 -16.21 -1.65
N PRO A 95 -22.72 -15.70 -1.66
CA PRO A 95 -22.98 -14.30 -1.40
C PRO A 95 -22.54 -13.91 0.03
N SER A 96 -22.12 -12.64 0.20
CA SER A 96 -21.89 -12.08 1.53
C SER A 96 -23.22 -12.04 2.29
N PRO A 97 -23.21 -12.41 3.58
CA PRO A 97 -22.10 -12.75 4.48
C PRO A 97 -21.73 -14.24 4.53
N LEU A 98 -22.46 -15.12 3.87
CA LEU A 98 -22.31 -16.57 3.99
C LEU A 98 -20.90 -17.05 3.61
N ASN A 99 -20.26 -16.42 2.62
CA ASN A 99 -18.90 -16.76 2.22
C ASN A 99 -17.90 -16.56 3.37
N THR A 100 -18.01 -15.46 4.10
CA THR A 100 -17.10 -15.14 5.21
C THR A 100 -17.42 -15.97 6.45
N LEU A 101 -18.71 -16.14 6.77
CA LEU A 101 -19.13 -16.95 7.90
C LEU A 101 -18.66 -18.40 7.74
N LEU A 102 -18.93 -19.03 6.60
CA LEU A 102 -18.51 -20.40 6.33
C LEU A 102 -16.99 -20.50 6.11
N GLY A 103 -16.37 -19.54 5.45
CA GLY A 103 -14.92 -19.46 5.32
C GLY A 103 -14.23 -19.41 6.68
N THR A 104 -14.75 -18.62 7.62
CA THR A 104 -14.24 -18.54 8.99
C THR A 104 -14.49 -19.83 9.78
N THR A 105 -15.67 -20.44 9.63
CA THR A 105 -15.98 -21.72 10.33
C THR A 105 -15.13 -22.87 9.83
N LEU A 106 -14.70 -22.87 8.58
CA LEU A 106 -13.85 -23.91 7.98
C LEU A 106 -12.35 -23.62 8.13
N PHE A 107 -11.98 -22.40 8.51
CA PHE A 107 -10.58 -22.01 8.61
C PHE A 107 -9.87 -22.65 9.79
N GLN A 108 -8.96 -23.58 9.52
CA GLN A 108 -8.26 -24.38 10.53
C GLN A 108 -7.19 -23.60 11.32
N GLY A 109 -6.79 -22.40 10.87
CA GLY A 109 -5.85 -21.52 11.58
C GLY A 109 -6.43 -20.88 12.85
N LEU A 110 -7.74 -21.02 13.10
CA LEU A 110 -8.42 -20.55 14.31
C LEU A 110 -9.05 -21.73 15.06
N SER A 111 -8.93 -21.74 16.39
CA SER A 111 -9.64 -22.69 17.23
C SER A 111 -11.17 -22.49 17.13
N MET A 112 -11.96 -23.50 17.51
CA MET A 112 -13.43 -23.35 17.53
C MET A 112 -13.88 -22.21 18.45
N ARG A 113 -13.18 -22.00 19.56
CA ARG A 113 -13.44 -20.90 20.50
C ARG A 113 -13.15 -19.55 19.86
N ASP A 114 -12.01 -19.40 19.18
CA ASP A 114 -11.63 -18.16 18.50
C ASP A 114 -12.63 -17.81 17.39
N ARG A 115 -13.05 -18.81 16.60
CA ARG A 115 -14.09 -18.62 15.56
C ARG A 115 -15.41 -18.14 16.17
N TRP A 116 -15.83 -18.74 17.27
CA TRP A 116 -17.06 -18.34 17.97
C TRP A 116 -16.99 -16.89 18.47
N HIS A 117 -15.90 -16.50 19.12
CA HIS A 117 -15.70 -15.14 19.58
C HIS A 117 -15.68 -14.13 18.42
N LEU A 118 -15.03 -14.48 17.30
CA LEU A 118 -15.01 -13.65 16.10
C LEU A 118 -16.42 -13.51 15.50
N LEU A 119 -17.15 -14.61 15.35
CA LEU A 119 -18.51 -14.61 14.80
C LEU A 119 -19.48 -13.81 15.69
N SER A 120 -19.41 -13.97 16.99
CA SER A 120 -20.23 -13.20 17.95
C SER A 120 -19.91 -11.71 17.92
N PHE A 121 -18.65 -11.34 17.68
CA PHE A 121 -18.29 -9.94 17.48
C PHE A 121 -18.85 -9.42 16.14
N LEU A 122 -18.70 -10.17 15.06
CA LEU A 122 -19.21 -9.81 13.75
C LEU A 122 -20.73 -9.65 13.76
N GLU A 123 -21.48 -10.55 14.42
CA GLU A 123 -22.94 -10.46 14.57
C GLU A 123 -23.34 -9.12 15.19
N ARG A 124 -22.71 -8.71 16.28
CA ARG A 124 -23.01 -7.44 16.98
C ARG A 124 -22.72 -6.20 16.16
N THR A 125 -21.79 -6.29 15.21
CA THR A 125 -21.34 -5.17 14.37
C THR A 125 -21.91 -5.22 12.95
N TRP A 126 -22.72 -6.24 12.64
CA TRP A 126 -23.19 -6.52 11.29
C TRP A 126 -24.33 -5.63 10.82
N GLU A 127 -25.34 -5.39 11.68
CA GLU A 127 -26.61 -4.79 11.28
C GLU A 127 -26.55 -3.31 10.97
N GLN A 128 -25.50 -2.65 11.34
CA GLN A 128 -25.32 -1.23 11.06
C GLN A 128 -23.89 -1.03 10.59
N ASP A 129 -23.62 0.07 9.92
CA ASP A 129 -22.28 0.67 9.87
C ASP A 129 -22.10 1.41 11.22
N PRO A 130 -22.00 0.69 12.37
CA PRO A 130 -21.95 1.35 13.65
C PRO A 130 -20.65 2.10 13.64
N PRO A 131 -20.61 3.36 14.08
CA PRO A 131 -19.35 3.97 14.38
C PRO A 131 -18.61 3.01 15.30
N LEU A 132 -17.45 2.52 14.84
CA LEU A 132 -16.56 1.75 15.71
C LEU A 132 -16.38 2.55 17.00
N PRO A 133 -16.31 1.90 18.17
CA PRO A 133 -16.07 2.61 19.43
C PRO A 133 -14.94 3.63 19.23
N ASN A 134 -15.17 4.87 19.66
CA ASN A 134 -14.26 6.00 19.39
C ASN A 134 -12.83 5.77 19.93
N ASP A 135 -12.68 4.88 20.91
CA ASP A 135 -11.39 4.50 21.50
C ASP A 135 -10.59 3.49 20.68
N LEU A 136 -11.19 2.79 19.70
CA LEU A 136 -10.48 1.76 18.92
C LEU A 136 -9.32 2.34 18.08
N ASP A 137 -9.41 3.58 17.65
CA ASP A 137 -8.31 4.19 16.91
C ASP A 137 -7.08 4.47 17.77
N THR A 138 -7.24 4.61 19.09
CA THR A 138 -6.17 4.84 20.05
C THR A 138 -5.68 3.58 20.76
N ARG A 139 -6.38 2.45 20.59
CA ARG A 139 -5.99 1.15 21.16
C ARG A 139 -5.15 0.34 20.18
N ALA A 140 -4.24 -0.49 20.70
CA ALA A 140 -3.52 -1.48 19.91
C ALA A 140 -4.44 -2.64 19.49
N ALA A 141 -4.23 -3.16 18.28
CA ALA A 141 -5.04 -4.28 17.77
C ALA A 141 -4.88 -5.55 18.62
N ASP A 142 -3.70 -5.79 19.20
CA ASP A 142 -3.46 -6.94 20.09
C ASP A 142 -4.28 -6.86 21.38
N GLU A 143 -4.31 -5.71 22.02
CA GLU A 143 -5.15 -5.46 23.22
C GLU A 143 -6.64 -5.63 22.93
N TRP A 144 -7.08 -5.11 21.79
CA TRP A 144 -8.46 -5.24 21.39
C TRP A 144 -8.84 -6.69 21.09
N LEU A 145 -8.04 -7.45 20.33
CA LEU A 145 -8.27 -8.87 20.05
C LEU A 145 -8.29 -9.70 21.33
N THR A 146 -7.44 -9.39 22.30
CA THR A 146 -7.46 -10.00 23.64
C THR A 146 -8.79 -9.72 24.34
N SER A 147 -9.29 -8.48 24.28
CA SER A 147 -10.54 -8.08 24.95
C SER A 147 -11.79 -8.77 24.37
N ILE A 148 -11.76 -9.18 23.09
CA ILE A 148 -12.84 -9.95 22.47
C ILE A 148 -12.62 -11.48 22.57
N GLY A 149 -11.63 -11.93 23.34
CA GLY A 149 -11.41 -13.34 23.68
C GLY A 149 -10.61 -14.14 22.64
N GLN A 150 -9.88 -13.50 21.73
CA GLN A 150 -9.00 -14.21 20.82
C GLN A 150 -7.80 -14.80 21.57
N SER A 151 -7.49 -16.07 21.32
CA SER A 151 -6.37 -16.76 21.95
C SER A 151 -5.01 -16.20 21.48
N GLU A 152 -3.98 -16.46 22.26
CA GLU A 152 -2.61 -16.11 21.92
C GLU A 152 -2.19 -16.74 20.58
N HIS A 153 -2.52 -18.02 20.38
CA HIS A 153 -2.26 -18.73 19.12
C HIS A 153 -2.92 -18.02 17.92
N ALA A 154 -4.20 -17.63 18.02
CA ALA A 154 -4.88 -16.89 16.95
C ALA A 154 -4.25 -15.53 16.69
N ARG A 155 -3.86 -14.82 17.77
CA ARG A 155 -3.26 -13.47 17.67
C ARG A 155 -1.89 -13.52 17.00
N HIS A 156 -1.03 -14.47 17.36
CA HIS A 156 0.32 -14.59 16.80
C HIS A 156 0.31 -15.21 15.40
N GLY A 157 -0.42 -16.31 15.19
CA GLY A 157 -0.38 -17.05 13.93
C GLY A 157 -1.17 -16.39 12.81
N VAL A 158 -2.39 -15.90 13.09
CA VAL A 158 -3.28 -15.40 12.05
C VAL A 158 -3.32 -13.88 12.02
N TRP A 159 -3.71 -13.25 13.15
CA TRP A 159 -3.97 -11.83 13.18
C TRP A 159 -2.72 -10.98 13.03
N ASN A 160 -1.60 -11.39 13.62
CA ASN A 160 -0.32 -10.69 13.47
C ASN A 160 0.20 -10.78 12.02
N SER A 161 0.06 -11.94 11.38
CA SER A 161 0.43 -12.11 9.97
C SER A 161 -0.40 -11.22 9.05
N LEU A 162 -1.73 -11.11 9.30
CA LEU A 162 -2.60 -10.21 8.56
C LEU A 162 -2.30 -8.74 8.85
N ALA A 163 -2.01 -8.35 10.09
CA ALA A 163 -1.63 -6.98 10.44
C ALA A 163 -0.35 -6.56 9.71
N ARG A 164 0.67 -7.42 9.69
CA ARG A 164 1.90 -7.19 8.94
C ARG A 164 1.65 -7.04 7.44
N LEU A 165 0.84 -7.92 6.84
CA LEU A 165 0.52 -7.85 5.41
C LEU A 165 -0.28 -6.60 5.04
N LEU A 166 -1.32 -6.27 5.81
CA LEU A 166 -2.29 -5.22 5.47
C LEU A 166 -1.88 -3.83 5.96
N LEU A 167 -1.15 -3.76 7.09
CA LEU A 167 -0.84 -2.51 7.80
C LEU A 167 0.67 -2.28 7.98
N GLY A 168 1.52 -3.23 7.57
CA GLY A 168 2.96 -3.08 7.58
C GLY A 168 3.63 -3.09 8.96
N ALA A 169 2.96 -3.59 10.01
CA ALA A 169 3.52 -3.70 11.35
C ALA A 169 2.84 -4.80 12.17
N ALA A 170 3.47 -5.20 13.28
CA ALA A 170 2.93 -6.20 14.20
C ALA A 170 1.70 -5.68 14.97
N LEU A 171 0.83 -6.59 15.41
CA LEU A 171 -0.42 -6.29 16.13
C LEU A 171 -0.29 -5.28 17.28
N PRO A 172 0.72 -5.35 18.16
CA PRO A 172 0.87 -4.40 19.25
C PRO A 172 1.16 -2.97 18.78
N LEU A 173 1.59 -2.80 17.53
CA LEU A 173 2.00 -1.52 16.96
C LEU A 173 0.95 -0.91 16.03
N VAL A 174 -0.15 -1.61 15.74
CA VAL A 174 -1.19 -1.11 14.83
C VAL A 174 -2.48 -0.73 15.56
N SER A 175 -3.16 0.29 15.04
CA SER A 175 -4.47 0.74 15.54
C SER A 175 -5.53 -0.34 15.35
N ALA A 176 -6.26 -0.69 16.41
CA ALA A 176 -7.38 -1.60 16.36
C ALA A 176 -8.48 -1.10 15.41
N GLY A 177 -8.78 0.19 15.42
CA GLY A 177 -9.78 0.81 14.56
C GLY A 177 -9.42 0.69 13.08
N LEU A 178 -8.18 1.02 12.70
CA LEU A 178 -7.74 0.89 11.31
C LEU A 178 -7.66 -0.59 10.87
N PHE A 179 -7.21 -1.48 11.76
CA PHE A 179 -7.18 -2.92 11.51
C PHE A 179 -8.58 -3.47 11.21
N MET A 180 -9.55 -3.15 12.07
CA MET A 180 -10.94 -3.57 11.88
C MET A 180 -11.58 -3.03 10.61
N ARG A 181 -11.44 -1.74 10.33
CA ARG A 181 -11.94 -1.14 9.09
C ARG A 181 -11.35 -1.83 7.86
N THR A 182 -10.06 -2.13 7.90
CA THR A 182 -9.38 -2.83 6.81
C THR A 182 -9.89 -4.26 6.64
N LEU A 183 -10.00 -5.03 7.73
CA LEU A 183 -10.57 -6.39 7.70
C LEU A 183 -12.01 -6.40 7.17
N ARG A 184 -12.86 -5.48 7.63
CA ARG A 184 -14.24 -5.36 7.13
C ARG A 184 -14.26 -5.14 5.62
N ARG A 185 -13.49 -4.19 5.11
CA ARG A 185 -13.42 -3.91 3.68
C ARG A 185 -12.88 -5.09 2.88
N CYS A 186 -11.84 -5.76 3.36
CA CYS A 186 -11.20 -6.86 2.66
C CYS A 186 -12.01 -8.16 2.69
N PHE A 187 -12.78 -8.40 3.77
CA PHE A 187 -13.39 -9.72 3.99
C PHE A 187 -14.90 -9.70 4.17
N LEU A 188 -15.53 -8.55 4.46
CA LEU A 188 -16.96 -8.50 4.83
C LEU A 188 -17.84 -7.72 3.86
N THR A 189 -17.30 -6.90 2.95
CA THR A 189 -18.10 -6.01 2.10
C THR A 189 -18.63 -6.64 0.82
N GLY A 190 -18.35 -7.91 0.54
CA GLY A 190 -18.88 -8.56 -0.65
C GLY A 190 -18.38 -9.98 -0.89
N ALA A 191 -19.11 -10.75 -1.68
CA ALA A 191 -18.78 -12.14 -2.02
C ALA A 191 -17.42 -12.31 -2.68
N ARG A 192 -16.88 -11.26 -3.30
CA ARG A 192 -15.61 -11.27 -4.01
C ARG A 192 -14.50 -10.54 -3.27
N ALA A 193 -14.81 -9.85 -2.15
CA ALA A 193 -13.85 -8.98 -1.45
C ALA A 193 -12.56 -9.70 -1.02
N THR A 194 -12.64 -10.97 -0.69
CA THR A 194 -11.51 -11.82 -0.27
C THR A 194 -10.62 -12.33 -1.41
N LYS A 195 -10.95 -12.03 -2.66
CA LYS A 195 -10.13 -12.48 -3.78
C LYS A 195 -8.83 -11.69 -3.86
N LEU A 196 -7.72 -12.43 -3.85
CA LEU A 196 -6.37 -11.91 -3.98
C LEU A 196 -5.86 -12.14 -5.40
N ILE A 197 -5.27 -11.12 -5.99
CA ILE A 197 -4.64 -11.19 -7.30
C ILE A 197 -3.24 -10.59 -7.17
N ILE A 198 -2.23 -11.36 -7.56
CA ILE A 198 -0.85 -10.90 -7.65
C ILE A 198 -0.49 -10.89 -9.14
N PRO A 199 -0.24 -9.71 -9.74
CA PRO A 199 0.15 -9.63 -11.14
C PRO A 199 1.54 -10.25 -11.35
N PRO A 200 1.70 -11.26 -12.23
CA PRO A 200 2.98 -11.95 -12.41
C PRO A 200 4.03 -11.09 -13.13
N HIS A 201 3.62 -10.17 -13.99
CA HIS A 201 4.54 -9.38 -14.82
C HIS A 201 5.09 -8.13 -14.15
N GLY A 202 4.99 -8.01 -12.82
CA GLY A 202 5.42 -6.81 -12.11
C GLY A 202 4.54 -5.59 -12.36
N VAL A 203 4.73 -4.56 -11.55
CA VAL A 203 3.90 -3.35 -11.54
C VAL A 203 4.06 -2.51 -12.81
N ASP A 204 5.21 -2.57 -13.44
CA ASP A 204 5.49 -1.79 -14.65
C ASP A 204 4.54 -2.18 -15.78
N THR A 205 4.43 -3.47 -16.06
CA THR A 205 3.65 -3.96 -17.21
C THR A 205 2.15 -3.78 -17.03
N PHE A 206 1.62 -4.02 -15.83
CA PHE A 206 0.17 -3.97 -15.65
C PHE A 206 -0.38 -2.60 -15.27
N LEU A 207 0.44 -1.69 -14.73
CA LEU A 207 -0.03 -0.41 -14.21
C LEU A 207 0.81 0.80 -14.66
N LEU A 208 2.13 0.81 -14.40
CA LEU A 208 2.92 2.03 -14.58
C LEU A 208 3.13 2.39 -16.06
N ALA A 209 3.47 1.43 -16.91
CA ALA A 209 3.66 1.67 -18.33
C ALA A 209 2.36 2.07 -19.05
N PRO A 210 1.21 1.38 -18.85
CA PRO A 210 -0.08 1.83 -19.39
C PRO A 210 -0.50 3.21 -18.89
N LEU A 211 -0.31 3.49 -17.60
CA LEU A 211 -0.62 4.79 -17.02
C LEU A 211 0.25 5.90 -17.64
N LYS A 212 1.55 5.67 -17.77
CA LYS A 212 2.47 6.61 -18.40
C LYS A 212 2.09 6.87 -19.86
N ALA A 213 1.81 5.80 -20.63
CA ALA A 213 1.37 5.93 -22.03
C ALA A 213 0.07 6.76 -22.16
N ARG A 214 -0.89 6.54 -21.23
CA ARG A 214 -2.13 7.32 -21.23
C ARG A 214 -1.89 8.79 -20.89
N LEU A 215 -0.99 9.08 -19.95
CA LEU A 215 -0.62 10.45 -19.59
C LEU A 215 0.10 11.18 -20.75
N ASP A 216 0.97 10.47 -21.50
CA ASP A 216 1.62 11.02 -22.69
C ASP A 216 0.60 11.37 -23.79
N GLN A 217 -0.40 10.50 -24.02
CA GLN A 217 -1.50 10.77 -24.95
C GLN A 217 -2.32 12.01 -24.57
N LEU A 218 -2.46 12.27 -23.26
CA LEU A 218 -3.16 13.45 -22.73
C LEU A 218 -2.28 14.71 -22.71
N GLY A 219 -1.02 14.63 -23.18
CA GLY A 219 -0.11 15.76 -23.26
C GLY A 219 0.52 16.17 -21.93
N VAL A 220 0.50 15.29 -20.90
CA VAL A 220 1.16 15.58 -19.62
C VAL A 220 2.66 15.67 -19.82
N GLN A 221 3.24 16.77 -19.31
CA GLN A 221 4.67 17.00 -19.37
C GLN A 221 5.38 16.36 -18.18
N PHE A 222 6.52 15.70 -18.41
CA PHE A 222 7.35 15.13 -17.36
C PHE A 222 8.70 15.84 -17.34
N ARG A 223 9.11 16.33 -16.17
CA ARG A 223 10.48 16.77 -15.90
C ARG A 223 11.14 15.78 -14.96
N GLN A 224 12.09 15.04 -15.50
CA GLN A 224 12.85 14.01 -14.78
C GLN A 224 14.24 13.86 -15.41
N PRO A 225 15.35 13.85 -14.61
CA PRO A 225 15.33 14.06 -13.17
C PRO A 225 15.09 15.51 -12.78
N ALA A 226 14.21 15.79 -11.81
CA ALA A 226 13.95 17.12 -11.31
C ALA A 226 13.69 17.07 -9.79
N THR A 227 14.70 17.47 -9.02
CA THR A 227 14.61 17.46 -7.56
C THR A 227 14.19 18.84 -7.05
N VAL A 228 13.07 18.88 -6.32
CA VAL A 228 12.59 20.09 -5.65
C VAL A 228 13.49 20.40 -4.45
N SER A 229 13.99 21.62 -4.37
CA SER A 229 14.83 22.12 -3.26
C SER A 229 14.09 23.03 -2.30
N GLN A 230 13.12 23.83 -2.79
CA GLN A 230 12.39 24.80 -1.97
C GLN A 230 10.99 25.10 -2.51
N LEU A 231 10.05 25.37 -1.59
CA LEU A 231 8.70 25.85 -1.90
C LEU A 231 8.57 27.31 -1.49
N HIS A 232 8.01 28.13 -2.37
CA HIS A 232 7.84 29.56 -2.14
C HIS A 232 6.38 29.91 -1.88
N PHE A 233 6.14 30.76 -0.86
CA PHE A 233 4.80 31.17 -0.43
C PHE A 233 4.74 32.67 -0.25
N ALA A 234 3.61 33.27 -0.64
CA ALA A 234 3.25 34.65 -0.33
C ALA A 234 1.77 34.69 0.06
N GLN A 235 1.46 35.40 1.15
CA GLN A 235 0.12 35.45 1.71
C GLN A 235 -0.44 34.03 1.95
N HIS A 236 -1.58 33.69 1.36
CA HIS A 236 -2.24 32.38 1.46
C HIS A 236 -2.10 31.53 0.17
N ARG A 237 -1.05 31.78 -0.62
CA ARG A 237 -0.80 31.08 -1.89
C ARG A 237 0.63 30.57 -1.99
N MET A 238 0.78 29.44 -2.63
CA MET A 238 2.06 28.99 -3.13
C MET A 238 2.38 29.77 -4.42
N THR A 239 3.59 30.32 -4.52
CA THR A 239 4.01 31.19 -5.62
C THR A 239 5.01 30.55 -6.57
N GLY A 240 5.60 29.42 -6.19
CA GLY A 240 6.52 28.69 -7.06
C GLY A 240 7.29 27.61 -6.33
N VAL A 241 8.03 26.88 -7.14
CA VAL A 241 8.93 25.79 -6.74
C VAL A 241 10.32 26.10 -7.26
N GLU A 242 11.34 25.89 -6.45
CA GLU A 242 12.74 25.94 -6.86
C GLU A 242 13.31 24.51 -6.94
N LEU A 243 14.04 24.24 -8.00
CA LEU A 243 14.74 22.97 -8.19
C LEU A 243 16.20 23.06 -7.73
N THR A 244 16.89 21.95 -7.63
CA THR A 244 18.31 21.89 -7.24
C THR A 244 19.25 22.57 -8.24
N ASP A 245 18.85 22.69 -9.50
CA ASP A 245 19.54 23.43 -10.55
C ASP A 245 19.29 24.96 -10.48
N ARG A 246 18.56 25.43 -9.44
CA ARG A 246 18.12 26.81 -9.22
C ARG A 246 17.07 27.32 -10.22
N SER A 247 16.57 26.49 -11.11
CA SER A 247 15.44 26.87 -11.95
C SER A 247 14.17 27.05 -11.13
N ARG A 248 13.36 28.04 -11.48
CA ARG A 248 12.08 28.33 -10.84
C ARG A 248 10.93 27.99 -11.76
N LEU A 249 9.92 27.32 -11.19
CA LEU A 249 8.70 26.94 -11.88
C LEU A 249 7.51 27.54 -11.14
N THR A 250 6.57 28.07 -11.93
CA THR A 250 5.31 28.64 -11.43
C THR A 250 4.14 27.97 -12.11
N ALA A 251 3.02 27.87 -11.41
CA ALA A 251 1.75 27.35 -11.93
C ALA A 251 0.58 28.02 -11.19
N ASP A 252 -0.62 27.86 -11.70
CA ASP A 252 -1.83 28.31 -11.02
C ASP A 252 -2.14 27.45 -9.79
N TRP A 253 -1.89 26.13 -9.92
CA TRP A 253 -2.20 25.10 -8.93
C TRP A 253 -1.01 24.18 -8.69
N TYR A 254 -0.87 23.72 -7.45
CA TYR A 254 0.21 22.84 -7.02
C TYR A 254 -0.35 21.62 -6.29
N ILE A 255 0.21 20.45 -6.60
CA ILE A 255 -0.07 19.21 -5.86
C ILE A 255 1.24 18.66 -5.31
N ALA A 256 1.38 18.64 -3.98
CA ALA A 256 2.51 18.01 -3.30
C ALA A 256 2.21 16.50 -3.14
N ALA A 257 2.67 15.69 -4.11
CA ALA A 257 2.54 14.23 -4.11
C ALA A 257 3.84 13.55 -3.63
N LEU A 258 4.43 14.12 -2.58
CA LEU A 258 5.69 13.70 -1.96
C LEU A 258 5.42 12.87 -0.70
N PRO A 259 6.39 12.06 -0.20
CA PRO A 259 6.34 11.52 1.14
C PRO A 259 6.20 12.63 2.20
N HIS A 260 5.46 12.38 3.29
CA HIS A 260 5.14 13.40 4.30
C HIS A 260 6.41 14.05 4.90
N HIS A 261 7.44 13.25 5.21
CA HIS A 261 8.71 13.76 5.74
C HIS A 261 9.45 14.65 4.72
N ARG A 262 9.37 14.30 3.43
CA ARG A 262 9.98 15.11 2.37
C ARG A 262 9.22 16.41 2.19
N LEU A 263 7.89 16.38 2.19
CA LEU A 263 7.08 17.61 2.14
C LEU A 263 7.44 18.53 3.31
N THR A 264 7.47 17.99 4.55
CA THR A 264 7.81 18.77 5.74
C THR A 264 9.19 19.43 5.63
N SER A 265 10.20 18.73 5.08
CA SER A 265 11.56 19.29 4.91
C SER A 265 11.64 20.42 3.87
N LEU A 266 10.70 20.51 2.94
CA LEU A 266 10.66 21.53 1.89
C LEU A 266 9.85 22.78 2.30
N LEU A 267 9.00 22.67 3.32
CA LEU A 267 8.18 23.76 3.82
C LEU A 267 9.05 24.75 4.63
N PRO A 268 8.88 26.05 4.43
CA PRO A 268 9.48 27.04 5.32
C PRO A 268 9.02 26.85 6.78
N GLU A 269 9.92 27.03 7.73
CA GLU A 269 9.64 26.86 9.16
C GLU A 269 8.39 27.64 9.62
N ARG A 270 8.25 28.88 9.14
CA ARG A 270 7.07 29.73 9.40
C ARG A 270 5.74 29.09 8.96
N VAL A 271 5.76 28.28 7.90
CA VAL A 271 4.55 27.58 7.40
C VAL A 271 4.22 26.42 8.33
N VAL A 272 5.22 25.66 8.72
CA VAL A 272 5.04 24.51 9.63
C VAL A 272 4.57 25.00 11.00
N THR A 273 5.15 26.07 11.54
CA THR A 273 4.80 26.59 12.88
C THR A 273 3.45 27.28 12.93
N HIS A 274 3.01 27.91 11.83
CA HIS A 274 1.76 28.66 11.79
C HIS A 274 0.51 27.80 11.56
N PHE A 275 0.63 26.72 10.76
CA PHE A 275 -0.53 25.92 10.38
C PHE A 275 -0.51 24.54 11.05
N ALA A 276 -1.49 24.27 11.92
CA ALA A 276 -1.67 22.98 12.58
C ALA A 276 -1.72 21.81 11.57
N TYR A 277 -2.26 22.05 10.36
CA TYR A 277 -2.28 21.12 9.25
C TYR A 277 -0.90 20.56 8.90
N PHE A 278 0.15 21.39 8.89
CA PHE A 278 1.51 20.94 8.59
C PHE A 278 2.26 20.49 9.85
N GLN A 279 1.95 21.06 11.03
CA GLN A 279 2.54 20.61 12.30
C GLN A 279 2.26 19.13 12.56
N GLN A 280 1.02 18.68 12.31
CA GLN A 280 0.63 17.28 12.53
C GLN A 280 1.39 16.27 11.67
N LEU A 281 1.97 16.69 10.53
CA LEU A 281 2.76 15.80 9.68
C LEU A 281 4.00 15.24 10.40
N SER A 282 4.56 15.97 11.35
CA SER A 282 5.68 15.50 12.18
C SER A 282 5.29 14.37 13.16
N ARG A 283 3.99 14.16 13.38
CA ARG A 283 3.47 13.05 14.20
C ARG A 283 3.32 11.76 13.41
N LEU A 284 3.37 11.83 12.09
CA LEU A 284 3.35 10.66 11.22
C LEU A 284 4.71 9.97 11.28
N CYS A 285 4.68 8.65 11.37
CA CYS A 285 5.88 7.81 11.38
C CYS A 285 5.80 6.80 10.24
N ASP A 286 6.95 6.46 9.68
CA ASP A 286 7.04 5.44 8.66
C ASP A 286 7.33 4.07 9.27
N SER A 287 6.93 3.02 8.55
CA SER A 287 7.31 1.64 8.77
C SER A 287 8.31 1.20 7.73
N SER A 288 9.30 0.43 8.16
CA SER A 288 10.34 -0.10 7.27
C SER A 288 9.86 -1.34 6.52
N MET A 289 10.48 -1.59 5.36
CA MET A 289 10.33 -2.84 4.61
C MET A 289 11.70 -3.32 4.13
N LEU A 290 11.97 -4.58 4.34
CA LEU A 290 13.09 -5.31 3.77
C LEU A 290 12.55 -6.37 2.82
N VAL A 291 13.08 -6.42 1.62
CA VAL A 291 12.73 -7.44 0.63
C VAL A 291 13.99 -8.12 0.15
N VAL A 292 14.00 -9.44 0.20
CA VAL A 292 15.01 -10.27 -0.48
C VAL A 292 14.34 -10.96 -1.65
N ARG A 293 14.77 -10.62 -2.86
CA ARG A 293 14.32 -11.23 -4.10
C ARG A 293 15.31 -12.30 -4.50
N LEU A 294 14.86 -13.55 -4.58
CA LEU A 294 15.67 -14.69 -4.94
C LEU A 294 15.20 -15.27 -6.27
N HIS A 295 16.11 -15.42 -7.22
CA HIS A 295 15.91 -16.18 -8.44
C HIS A 295 16.45 -17.59 -8.23
N LEU A 296 15.59 -18.60 -8.35
CA LEU A 296 15.91 -20.00 -8.06
C LEU A 296 15.81 -20.84 -9.33
N ASP A 297 16.65 -21.87 -9.43
CA ASP A 297 16.72 -22.83 -10.55
C ASP A 297 15.55 -23.85 -10.59
N ARG A 298 14.44 -23.53 -9.93
CA ARG A 298 13.26 -24.39 -9.84
C ARG A 298 12.01 -23.67 -10.33
N PRO A 299 11.20 -24.32 -11.17
CA PRO A 299 9.98 -23.72 -11.67
C PRO A 299 8.93 -23.55 -10.55
N ALA A 300 8.02 -22.62 -10.76
CA ALA A 300 6.79 -22.49 -9.98
C ALA A 300 5.60 -22.66 -10.92
N ASP A 301 4.72 -23.59 -10.60
CA ASP A 301 3.53 -23.90 -11.43
C ASP A 301 2.44 -22.83 -11.28
N GLN A 302 2.43 -22.14 -10.15
CA GLN A 302 1.42 -21.10 -9.83
C GLN A 302 1.99 -20.04 -8.90
N THR A 303 1.38 -18.85 -8.92
CA THR A 303 1.66 -17.81 -7.93
C THR A 303 1.12 -18.21 -6.57
N GLN A 304 1.97 -18.14 -5.55
CA GLN A 304 1.65 -18.45 -4.16
C GLN A 304 1.96 -17.25 -3.27
N LEU A 305 1.07 -16.98 -2.32
CA LEU A 305 1.29 -16.03 -1.21
C LEU A 305 1.18 -16.82 0.10
N ILE A 306 2.26 -16.86 0.84
CA ILE A 306 2.34 -17.57 2.10
C ILE A 306 2.75 -16.60 3.21
N LEU A 307 1.93 -16.47 4.25
CA LEU A 307 2.22 -15.73 5.46
C LEU A 307 2.98 -16.65 6.42
N LEU A 308 3.99 -16.13 7.08
CA LEU A 308 4.93 -16.91 7.87
C LEU A 308 4.86 -16.52 9.35
N GLU A 309 4.57 -17.46 10.23
CA GLU A 309 4.64 -17.28 11.67
C GLU A 309 6.01 -17.68 12.21
N GLY A 310 6.58 -16.84 13.08
CA GLY A 310 7.84 -17.15 13.78
C GLY A 310 9.08 -17.22 12.88
N LYS A 311 9.02 -16.62 11.68
CA LYS A 311 10.11 -16.54 10.72
C LYS A 311 10.68 -15.13 10.65
N THR A 312 11.87 -14.99 10.03
CA THR A 312 12.52 -13.69 9.82
C THR A 312 11.71 -12.84 8.84
N PHE A 313 11.26 -13.46 7.75
CA PHE A 313 10.37 -12.82 6.79
C PHE A 313 8.93 -13.14 7.12
N HIS A 314 8.03 -12.18 6.89
CA HIS A 314 6.63 -12.27 7.32
C HIS A 314 5.71 -12.88 6.28
N TRP A 315 6.08 -12.75 5.01
CA TRP A 315 5.44 -13.45 3.91
C TRP A 315 6.38 -13.65 2.74
N MET A 316 6.02 -14.60 1.92
CA MET A 316 6.69 -14.87 0.65
C MET A 316 5.68 -14.87 -0.49
N ILE A 317 6.08 -14.25 -1.61
CA ILE A 317 5.40 -14.38 -2.89
C ILE A 317 6.33 -15.20 -3.78
N ARG A 318 5.84 -16.32 -4.31
CA ARG A 318 6.53 -17.16 -5.29
C ARG A 318 5.77 -17.16 -6.59
N HIS A 319 6.44 -16.93 -7.70
CA HIS A 319 5.87 -17.05 -9.04
C HIS A 319 6.94 -17.55 -10.06
N ALA A 320 6.50 -17.97 -11.27
CA ALA A 320 7.40 -18.36 -12.32
C ALA A 320 8.27 -17.17 -12.76
N ASP A 321 9.55 -17.42 -13.02
CA ASP A 321 10.44 -16.42 -13.62
C ASP A 321 10.31 -16.44 -15.15
N GLU A 322 9.43 -15.60 -15.67
CA GLU A 322 9.17 -15.50 -17.11
C GLU A 322 10.39 -14.98 -17.90
N SER A 323 11.32 -14.29 -17.25
CA SER A 323 12.55 -13.81 -17.88
C SER A 323 13.55 -14.92 -18.18
N ARG A 324 13.42 -16.08 -17.51
CA ARG A 324 14.33 -17.23 -17.56
C ARG A 324 13.67 -18.51 -18.07
N HIS A 325 12.72 -18.41 -19.00
CA HIS A 325 12.12 -19.52 -19.75
C HIS A 325 11.53 -20.67 -18.90
N ASN A 326 10.65 -20.35 -17.93
CA ASN A 326 9.86 -21.32 -17.14
C ASN A 326 10.62 -22.41 -16.37
N HIS A 327 11.96 -22.41 -16.36
CA HIS A 327 12.76 -23.32 -15.56
C HIS A 327 13.19 -22.74 -14.21
N ALA A 328 12.77 -21.52 -13.91
CA ALA A 328 13.13 -20.79 -12.71
C ALA A 328 11.90 -20.23 -12.01
N SER A 329 12.06 -19.87 -10.75
CA SER A 329 11.05 -19.11 -9.99
C SER A 329 11.68 -17.90 -9.31
N VAL A 330 10.86 -16.90 -9.06
CA VAL A 330 11.22 -15.75 -8.23
C VAL A 330 10.48 -15.84 -6.91
N ILE A 331 11.21 -15.69 -5.82
CA ILE A 331 10.66 -15.56 -4.47
C ILE A 331 10.94 -14.16 -3.94
N TRP A 332 9.90 -13.49 -3.48
CA TRP A 332 9.98 -12.21 -2.78
C TRP A 332 9.74 -12.47 -1.30
N ALA A 333 10.80 -12.59 -0.52
CA ALA A 333 10.74 -12.71 0.94
C ALA A 333 10.67 -11.29 1.54
N THR A 334 9.61 -10.99 2.28
CA THR A 334 9.33 -9.63 2.74
C THR A 334 9.18 -9.58 4.26
N ALA A 335 9.93 -8.69 4.90
CA ALA A 335 9.80 -8.32 6.31
C ALA A 335 9.39 -6.85 6.43
N VAL A 336 8.44 -6.52 7.33
CA VAL A 336 7.94 -5.16 7.55
C VAL A 336 7.96 -4.80 9.04
N GLY A 337 8.19 -3.52 9.33
CA GLY A 337 8.22 -3.03 10.70
C GLY A 337 9.41 -3.54 11.52
N GLU A 338 10.46 -4.01 10.86
CA GLU A 338 11.68 -4.56 11.48
C GLU A 338 12.91 -3.72 11.06
N PRO A 339 13.06 -2.50 11.57
CA PRO A 339 14.19 -1.63 11.18
C PRO A 339 15.55 -2.23 11.58
N GLY A 340 15.59 -3.11 12.59
CA GLY A 340 16.78 -3.82 13.01
C GLY A 340 17.37 -4.75 11.94
N LEU A 341 16.57 -5.22 10.98
CA LEU A 341 17.06 -6.07 9.88
C LEU A 341 17.78 -5.26 8.79
N LEU A 342 17.50 -3.97 8.64
CA LEU A 342 18.01 -3.17 7.54
C LEU A 342 19.55 -3.07 7.48
N PRO A 343 20.30 -2.99 8.60
CA PRO A 343 21.76 -2.86 8.57
C PRO A 343 22.52 -4.19 8.36
N HIS A 344 21.83 -5.35 8.35
CA HIS A 344 22.52 -6.64 8.19
C HIS A 344 23.25 -6.73 6.85
N ALA A 345 24.35 -7.50 6.83
CA ALA A 345 25.12 -7.77 5.61
C ALA A 345 24.25 -8.49 4.57
N GLN A 346 24.57 -8.31 3.29
CA GLN A 346 23.80 -8.91 2.19
C GLN A 346 23.75 -10.43 2.30
N ASP A 347 24.89 -11.07 2.55
CA ASP A 347 24.99 -12.53 2.63
C ASP A 347 24.19 -13.10 3.81
N ASP A 348 24.15 -12.40 4.94
CA ASP A 348 23.33 -12.79 6.09
C ASP A 348 21.84 -12.74 5.77
N LEU A 349 21.38 -11.69 5.08
CA LEU A 349 19.99 -11.56 4.68
C LEU A 349 19.57 -12.63 3.66
N ILE A 350 20.46 -12.94 2.72
CA ILE A 350 20.23 -14.03 1.74
C ILE A 350 20.14 -15.37 2.47
N ARG A 351 21.05 -15.65 3.42
CA ARG A 351 21.03 -16.87 4.22
C ARG A 351 19.72 -16.99 5.02
N LEU A 352 19.32 -15.94 5.75
CA LEU A 352 18.04 -15.93 6.48
C LEU A 352 16.83 -16.16 5.56
N ALA A 353 16.86 -15.58 4.36
CA ALA A 353 15.79 -15.81 3.39
C ALA A 353 15.77 -17.25 2.87
N LEU A 354 16.93 -17.87 2.64
CA LEU A 354 17.03 -19.27 2.23
C LEU A 354 16.60 -20.23 3.31
N ASP A 355 16.91 -19.96 4.58
CA ASP A 355 16.44 -20.76 5.72
C ASP A 355 14.91 -20.72 5.80
N ASP A 356 14.30 -19.56 5.65
CA ASP A 356 12.85 -19.40 5.63
C ASP A 356 12.22 -20.02 4.35
N VAL A 357 12.89 -19.96 3.19
CA VAL A 357 12.46 -20.64 1.95
C VAL A 357 12.46 -22.15 2.13
N ALA A 358 13.52 -22.73 2.73
CA ALA A 358 13.61 -24.17 2.99
C ALA A 358 12.50 -24.65 3.93
N ALA A 359 12.18 -23.87 4.96
CA ALA A 359 11.06 -24.17 5.86
C ALA A 359 9.70 -24.04 5.17
N THR A 360 9.57 -23.07 4.25
CA THR A 360 8.31 -22.76 3.55
C THR A 360 8.05 -23.70 2.37
N PHE A 361 9.07 -24.11 1.65
CA PHE A 361 8.97 -24.96 0.46
C PHE A 361 9.84 -26.22 0.64
N PRO A 362 9.49 -27.14 1.55
CA PRO A 362 10.28 -28.33 1.78
C PRO A 362 10.36 -29.15 0.50
N THR A 363 11.56 -29.54 0.14
CA THR A 363 11.84 -30.32 -1.06
C THR A 363 12.35 -31.72 -0.67
N GLN A 364 11.91 -32.73 -1.39
CA GLN A 364 12.42 -34.12 -1.21
C GLN A 364 13.79 -34.33 -1.89
N THR A 365 14.28 -33.34 -2.62
CA THR A 365 15.55 -33.35 -3.37
C THR A 365 16.49 -32.27 -2.83
N SER A 366 17.65 -32.05 -3.46
CA SER A 366 18.65 -31.04 -3.06
C SER A 366 18.06 -29.64 -2.84
N ALA A 367 18.72 -28.81 -2.03
CA ALA A 367 18.37 -27.38 -1.88
C ALA A 367 18.34 -26.66 -3.24
N PRO A 368 17.43 -25.67 -3.45
CA PRO A 368 17.41 -24.92 -4.69
C PRO A 368 18.71 -24.10 -4.84
N HIS A 369 19.21 -24.03 -6.08
CA HIS A 369 20.36 -23.19 -6.39
C HIS A 369 19.90 -21.76 -6.62
N VAL A 370 20.57 -20.79 -5.98
CA VAL A 370 20.32 -19.36 -6.18
C VAL A 370 21.03 -18.91 -7.45
N LEU A 371 20.25 -18.48 -8.43
CA LEU A 371 20.76 -17.94 -9.69
C LEU A 371 21.14 -16.46 -9.57
N ASP A 372 20.39 -15.72 -8.74
CA ASP A 372 20.58 -14.29 -8.50
C ASP A 372 19.84 -13.87 -7.23
N ALA A 373 20.31 -12.82 -6.56
CA ALA A 373 19.70 -12.27 -5.35
C ALA A 373 19.80 -10.74 -5.30
N GLU A 374 18.68 -10.10 -5.07
CA GLU A 374 18.59 -8.65 -4.87
C GLU A 374 18.03 -8.32 -3.49
N ILE A 375 18.54 -7.27 -2.86
CA ILE A 375 18.06 -6.80 -1.57
C ILE A 375 17.58 -5.37 -1.68
N LEU A 376 16.32 -5.16 -1.32
CA LEU A 376 15.71 -3.85 -1.24
C LEU A 376 15.51 -3.45 0.22
N ARG A 377 16.13 -2.36 0.63
CA ARG A 377 16.03 -1.79 1.98
C ARG A 377 15.27 -0.49 1.91
N LEU A 378 14.08 -0.47 2.49
CA LEU A 378 13.18 0.69 2.51
C LEU A 378 12.92 1.12 3.96
N PRO A 379 13.68 2.10 4.50
CA PRO A 379 13.46 2.57 5.87
C PRO A 379 12.11 3.28 6.04
N SER A 380 11.58 3.86 4.98
CA SER A 380 10.31 4.59 4.93
C SER A 380 9.43 4.04 3.81
N ALA A 381 9.00 2.77 3.93
CA ALA A 381 8.23 2.09 2.89
C ALA A 381 6.76 2.48 2.87
N MET A 382 6.16 2.66 4.04
CA MET A 382 4.75 3.00 4.19
C MET A 382 4.51 3.74 5.51
N LEU A 383 3.39 4.43 5.62
CA LEU A 383 3.00 5.05 6.89
C LEU A 383 2.69 3.95 7.93
N ALA A 384 3.28 4.07 9.12
CA ALA A 384 2.99 3.18 10.23
C ALA A 384 1.56 3.40 10.74
N ALA A 385 0.78 2.34 10.80
CA ALA A 385 -0.62 2.33 11.22
C ALA A 385 -0.79 2.38 12.75
N ARG A 386 -0.01 3.23 13.44
CA ARG A 386 0.03 3.28 14.92
C ARG A 386 -1.31 3.69 15.54
N PRO A 387 -1.58 3.27 16.79
CA PRO A 387 -2.69 3.81 17.57
C PRO A 387 -2.65 5.36 17.61
N GLY A 388 -3.79 5.98 17.29
CA GLY A 388 -3.92 7.44 17.22
C GLY A 388 -3.39 8.11 15.95
N ALA A 389 -2.61 7.42 15.11
CA ALA A 389 -2.01 8.02 13.92
C ALA A 389 -3.04 8.51 12.90
N GLN A 390 -4.24 7.94 12.88
CA GLN A 390 -5.29 8.31 11.94
C GLN A 390 -5.70 9.78 12.05
N HIS A 391 -5.68 10.35 13.26
CA HIS A 391 -6.01 11.76 13.52
C HIS A 391 -5.01 12.75 12.90
N PHE A 392 -3.79 12.32 12.63
CA PHE A 392 -2.74 13.17 12.06
C PHE A 392 -2.65 13.06 10.54
N ARG A 393 -3.41 12.17 9.91
CA ARG A 393 -3.46 12.05 8.46
C ARG A 393 -4.28 13.20 7.87
N PRO A 394 -3.68 14.06 7.03
CA PRO A 394 -4.36 15.23 6.53
C PRO A 394 -5.34 14.89 5.41
N LEU A 395 -6.32 15.77 5.20
CA LEU A 395 -7.13 15.79 4.00
C LEU A 395 -6.30 16.32 2.82
N SER A 396 -6.78 16.13 1.59
CA SER A 396 -6.10 16.60 0.37
C SER A 396 -6.03 18.13 0.24
N THR A 397 -6.95 18.87 0.86
CA THR A 397 -6.96 20.34 0.83
C THR A 397 -6.07 20.89 1.93
N SER A 398 -5.14 21.77 1.56
CA SER A 398 -4.27 22.46 2.50
C SER A 398 -4.84 23.83 2.90
N PRO A 399 -4.24 24.53 3.91
CA PRO A 399 -4.59 25.90 4.23
C PRO A 399 -4.30 26.93 3.14
N PHE A 400 -3.53 26.56 2.13
CA PHE A 400 -3.24 27.42 0.98
C PHE A 400 -4.28 27.20 -0.12
N THR A 401 -4.71 28.29 -0.75
CA THR A 401 -5.83 28.27 -1.71
C THR A 401 -5.51 27.52 -3.00
N ASN A 402 -4.23 27.33 -3.33
CA ASN A 402 -3.79 26.67 -4.55
C ASN A 402 -2.79 25.53 -4.34
N LEU A 403 -2.64 25.03 -3.11
CA LEU A 403 -1.81 23.87 -2.79
C LEU A 403 -2.66 22.73 -2.25
N PHE A 404 -2.53 21.57 -2.88
CA PHE A 404 -3.13 20.31 -2.47
C PHE A 404 -2.06 19.30 -2.11
N VAL A 405 -2.45 18.29 -1.32
CA VAL A 405 -1.54 17.26 -0.85
C VAL A 405 -2.06 15.90 -1.26
N ALA A 406 -1.22 15.07 -1.86
CA ALA A 406 -1.55 13.71 -2.26
C ALA A 406 -0.51 12.72 -1.76
N GLY A 407 -0.95 11.49 -1.49
CA GLY A 407 -0.09 10.40 -1.05
C GLY A 407 -0.87 9.35 -0.28
N ALA A 408 -0.38 8.13 -0.22
CA ALA A 408 -1.01 7.05 0.54
C ALA A 408 -1.15 7.37 2.03
N TRP A 409 -0.37 8.31 2.53
CA TRP A 409 -0.35 8.79 3.92
C TRP A 409 -1.43 9.83 4.25
N THR A 410 -2.19 10.35 3.27
CA THR A 410 -3.35 11.23 3.52
C THR A 410 -4.55 10.42 4.01
N ASP A 411 -5.54 11.08 4.62
CA ASP A 411 -6.73 10.40 5.11
C ASP A 411 -7.66 9.98 3.97
N THR A 412 -7.56 8.73 3.56
CA THR A 412 -8.44 8.10 2.57
C THR A 412 -9.41 7.10 3.20
N GLY A 413 -9.25 6.84 4.51
CA GLY A 413 -9.91 5.76 5.22
C GLY A 413 -9.32 4.37 4.97
N TRP A 414 -8.29 4.25 4.09
CA TRP A 414 -7.48 3.04 3.88
C TRP A 414 -6.13 3.17 4.60
N PRO A 415 -5.46 2.04 4.95
CA PRO A 415 -4.05 2.09 5.32
C PRO A 415 -3.21 2.63 4.15
N ALA A 416 -1.95 2.98 4.42
CA ALA A 416 -1.05 3.52 3.41
C ALA A 416 -0.63 2.43 2.42
N ASN A 417 -1.45 2.16 1.43
CA ASN A 417 -1.26 1.16 0.38
C ASN A 417 -1.52 1.76 -1.02
N LEU A 418 -1.49 0.92 -2.04
CA LEU A 418 -1.75 1.27 -3.43
C LEU A 418 -3.15 1.91 -3.61
N GLU A 419 -4.19 1.33 -3.02
CA GLU A 419 -5.55 1.87 -3.06
C GLU A 419 -5.64 3.28 -2.47
N SER A 420 -4.98 3.50 -1.32
CA SER A 420 -4.93 4.82 -0.68
C SER A 420 -4.21 5.85 -1.56
N ALA A 421 -3.14 5.47 -2.25
CA ALA A 421 -2.43 6.37 -3.16
C ALA A 421 -3.32 6.84 -4.32
N ILE A 422 -4.03 5.90 -4.96
CA ILE A 422 -4.96 6.21 -6.06
C ILE A 422 -6.11 7.09 -5.58
N LEU A 423 -6.77 6.72 -4.47
CA LEU A 423 -7.84 7.51 -3.89
C LEU A 423 -7.39 8.93 -3.54
N SER A 424 -6.20 9.08 -2.97
CA SER A 424 -5.64 10.38 -2.62
C SER A 424 -5.42 11.27 -3.86
N GLY A 425 -4.86 10.70 -4.93
CA GLY A 425 -4.69 11.42 -6.20
C GLY A 425 -6.03 11.88 -6.81
N ARG A 426 -7.04 10.99 -6.83
CA ARG A 426 -8.40 11.33 -7.29
C ARG A 426 -9.04 12.43 -6.46
N ARG A 427 -8.97 12.33 -5.12
CA ARG A 427 -9.52 13.35 -4.21
C ARG A 427 -8.86 14.71 -4.40
N CYS A 428 -7.54 14.74 -4.61
CA CYS A 428 -6.83 15.96 -4.96
C CYS A 428 -7.38 16.61 -6.23
N ALA A 429 -7.49 15.85 -7.31
CA ALA A 429 -7.99 16.34 -8.59
C ALA A 429 -9.43 16.87 -8.44
N THR A 430 -10.33 16.09 -7.81
CA THR A 430 -11.72 16.49 -7.58
C THR A 430 -11.80 17.78 -6.74
N ALA A 431 -11.00 17.91 -5.67
CA ALA A 431 -11.01 19.09 -4.83
C ALA A 431 -10.54 20.34 -5.57
N LEU A 432 -9.50 20.21 -6.41
CA LEU A 432 -8.98 21.29 -7.23
C LEU A 432 -10.03 21.76 -8.24
N THR A 433 -10.62 20.83 -9.00
CA THR A 433 -11.64 21.15 -10.02
C THR A 433 -12.87 21.84 -9.38
N ALA A 434 -13.32 21.36 -8.21
CA ALA A 434 -14.43 21.95 -7.49
C ALA A 434 -14.14 23.41 -7.02
N LEU A 435 -12.91 23.69 -6.56
CA LEU A 435 -12.51 25.04 -6.18
C LEU A 435 -12.45 25.99 -7.37
N GLN A 436 -11.92 25.52 -8.50
CA GLN A 436 -11.85 26.34 -9.71
C GLN A 436 -13.25 26.68 -10.23
N GLN A 437 -14.17 25.74 -10.24
CA GLN A 437 -15.57 25.99 -10.66
C GLN A 437 -16.25 27.05 -9.79
N ARG A 438 -16.05 26.99 -8.46
CA ARG A 438 -16.57 28.01 -7.53
C ARG A 438 -15.96 29.40 -7.72
N ALA A 439 -14.71 29.48 -8.18
CA ALA A 439 -14.06 30.76 -8.45
C ALA A 439 -14.50 31.40 -9.78
N GLN A 440 -15.14 30.62 -10.66
CA GLN A 440 -15.66 31.07 -11.96
C GLN A 440 -17.17 31.39 -11.94
N SER A 441 -17.89 30.85 -10.94
CA SER A 441 -19.30 31.18 -10.64
C SER A 441 -19.40 32.42 -9.77
#